data_1123dfa0a92efe4d62e41f837ae38e21
#
_entry.id   1123dfa0a92efe4d62e41f837ae38e21
#
_cell.length_a   1.000
_cell.length_b   1.000
_cell.length_c   1.000
_cell.angle_alpha   90.00
_cell.angle_beta   90.00
_cell.angle_gamma   90.00
#
_symmetry.space_group_name_H-M   'P 1'
#
loop_
_entity.id
_entity.type
_entity.pdbx_description
1 polymer ?
#
loop_
_entity_poly.entity_id
_entity_poly.type
_entity_poly.pdbx_seq_one_letter_code
_entity_poly.pdbx_strand_id
1 'polypeptide(L)'
;METGLAGKVVLVTGGAGGIGQSICRAFSTEGARVVVHYHESEESAIELAEELGTVAIGADLRDPMEATRLISEVISELGSLDVCIANAGSYPPVSKPLWEIDPIRWSETMAANLGVTVNTARSFLSHASKAKAGSMVMVGSTAGIYGESGHSDYAAAKGAITSGLLMSLKNDVSYLGGVRVNSVAPGWTVTPKKLEQGVDDEMVEIATATMSLKKLATPEDVASMVVMLSSDSISGHITGQVIEVAGGMEGRLIP
;
A
#
# COMPACT_ATOMS: atom_id res chain seq x y z
N MET A 1 17.18 -6.00 -14.96
CA MET A 1 16.45 -4.95 -15.71
C MET A 1 16.63 -3.68 -14.90
N GLU A 2 17.00 -2.58 -15.52
CA GLU A 2 17.19 -1.33 -14.79
C GLU A 2 15.81 -0.68 -14.55
N THR A 3 15.51 -0.40 -13.29
CA THR A 3 14.21 0.18 -12.88
C THR A 3 14.12 1.68 -13.11
N GLY A 4 15.25 2.37 -13.23
CA GLY A 4 15.32 3.84 -13.32
C GLY A 4 14.90 4.55 -12.02
N LEU A 5 14.89 3.83 -10.89
CA LEU A 5 14.49 4.36 -9.58
C LEU A 5 15.68 4.92 -8.77
N ALA A 6 16.92 4.70 -9.23
CA ALA A 6 18.11 5.23 -8.57
C ALA A 6 18.02 6.77 -8.43
N GLY A 7 18.18 7.27 -7.21
CA GLY A 7 18.10 8.69 -6.85
C GLY A 7 16.67 9.26 -6.78
N LYS A 8 15.64 8.53 -7.15
CA LYS A 8 14.23 8.94 -7.02
C LYS A 8 13.84 9.02 -5.55
N VAL A 9 13.04 10.02 -5.20
CA VAL A 9 12.49 10.16 -3.85
C VAL A 9 11.16 9.41 -3.76
N VAL A 10 11.08 8.49 -2.80
CA VAL A 10 9.95 7.59 -2.60
C VAL A 10 9.40 7.74 -1.18
N LEU A 11 8.15 8.10 -1.03
CA LEU A 11 7.44 8.07 0.25
C LEU A 11 6.67 6.76 0.37
N VAL A 12 6.88 6.04 1.48
CA VAL A 12 6.09 4.85 1.82
C VAL A 12 5.26 5.13 3.08
N THR A 13 3.95 5.32 2.91
CA THR A 13 3.07 5.50 4.08
C THR A 13 2.88 4.17 4.80
N GLY A 14 2.91 4.20 6.14
CA GLY A 14 2.94 2.97 6.95
C GLY A 14 4.20 2.13 6.68
N GLY A 15 5.33 2.80 6.41
CA GLY A 15 6.61 2.18 6.09
C GLY A 15 7.17 1.31 7.21
N ALA A 16 6.82 1.56 8.46
CA ALA A 16 7.21 0.75 9.62
C ALA A 16 6.40 -0.56 9.77
N GLY A 17 5.29 -0.74 9.02
CA GLY A 17 4.49 -1.97 9.04
C GLY A 17 5.13 -3.12 8.27
N GLY A 18 4.65 -4.36 8.46
CA GLY A 18 5.28 -5.56 7.89
C GLY A 18 5.47 -5.54 6.36
N ILE A 19 4.44 -5.15 5.58
CA ILE A 19 4.57 -4.96 4.12
C ILE A 19 5.36 -3.69 3.81
N GLY A 20 5.14 -2.61 4.55
CA GLY A 20 5.81 -1.32 4.36
C GLY A 20 7.32 -1.41 4.49
N GLN A 21 7.85 -2.15 5.46
CA GLN A 21 9.28 -2.36 5.63
C GLN A 21 9.92 -3.03 4.42
N SER A 22 9.30 -4.10 3.89
CA SER A 22 9.80 -4.78 2.68
C SER A 22 9.73 -3.88 1.46
N ILE A 23 8.69 -3.02 1.34
CA ILE A 23 8.63 -2.01 0.29
C ILE A 23 9.78 -1.01 0.43
N CYS A 24 10.03 -0.47 1.63
CA CYS A 24 11.14 0.45 1.86
C CYS A 24 12.49 -0.16 1.49
N ARG A 25 12.77 -1.39 1.93
CA ARG A 25 14.02 -2.12 1.60
C ARG A 25 14.14 -2.37 0.10
N ALA A 26 13.05 -2.76 -0.57
CA ALA A 26 13.05 -3.00 -2.01
C ALA A 26 13.41 -1.74 -2.80
N PHE A 27 12.81 -0.58 -2.47
CA PHE A 27 13.18 0.68 -3.10
C PHE A 27 14.61 1.12 -2.81
N SER A 28 15.08 0.93 -1.57
CA SER A 28 16.47 1.23 -1.19
C SER A 28 17.46 0.37 -2.00
N THR A 29 17.15 -0.91 -2.22
CA THR A 29 17.97 -1.82 -3.06
C THR A 29 18.05 -1.33 -4.51
N GLU A 30 17.01 -0.67 -5.03
CA GLU A 30 17.01 -0.02 -6.35
C GLU A 30 17.72 1.35 -6.37
N GLY A 31 18.33 1.75 -5.26
CA GLY A 31 19.05 3.02 -5.11
C GLY A 31 18.15 4.26 -4.96
N ALA A 32 16.87 4.07 -4.64
CA ALA A 32 15.97 5.16 -4.36
C ALA A 32 16.22 5.78 -2.96
N ARG A 33 15.89 7.05 -2.81
CA ARG A 33 15.89 7.78 -1.54
C ARG A 33 14.52 7.62 -0.89
N VAL A 34 14.42 6.66 0.05
CA VAL A 34 13.14 6.30 0.67
C VAL A 34 12.85 7.19 1.87
N VAL A 35 11.60 7.57 2.09
CA VAL A 35 11.10 8.16 3.32
C VAL A 35 10.18 7.17 4.00
N VAL A 36 10.47 6.83 5.25
CA VAL A 36 9.66 5.92 6.07
C VAL A 36 8.63 6.74 6.84
N HIS A 37 7.36 6.65 6.45
CA HIS A 37 6.31 7.28 7.24
C HIS A 37 5.76 6.30 8.29
N TYR A 38 5.48 6.84 9.49
CA TYR A 38 4.82 6.13 10.59
C TYR A 38 3.69 6.97 11.22
N HIS A 39 2.83 6.31 11.98
CA HIS A 39 1.84 6.98 12.86
C HIS A 39 2.16 6.67 14.33
N GLU A 40 2.10 5.41 14.73
CA GLU A 40 2.34 4.97 16.14
C GLU A 40 3.64 4.19 16.30
N SER A 41 4.17 3.60 15.24
CA SER A 41 5.35 2.72 15.29
C SER A 41 6.65 3.53 15.09
N GLU A 42 6.91 4.51 15.95
CA GLU A 42 8.05 5.42 15.83
C GLU A 42 9.39 4.69 15.92
N GLU A 43 9.57 3.85 16.94
CA GLU A 43 10.82 3.11 17.17
C GLU A 43 11.20 2.27 15.95
N SER A 44 10.26 1.44 15.45
CA SER A 44 10.50 0.62 14.26
C SER A 44 10.74 1.44 12.99
N ALA A 45 10.17 2.65 12.89
CA ALA A 45 10.40 3.53 11.76
C ALA A 45 11.79 4.15 11.80
N ILE A 46 12.25 4.56 12.98
CA ILE A 46 13.60 5.11 13.18
C ILE A 46 14.65 4.04 12.91
N GLU A 47 14.50 2.84 13.47
CA GLU A 47 15.42 1.71 13.22
C GLU A 47 15.53 1.40 11.71
N LEU A 48 14.39 1.34 11.01
CA LEU A 48 14.40 1.11 9.57
C LEU A 48 15.05 2.27 8.80
N ALA A 49 14.80 3.51 9.21
CA ALA A 49 15.40 4.68 8.58
C ALA A 49 16.93 4.70 8.77
N GLU A 50 17.43 4.33 9.95
CA GLU A 50 18.85 4.17 10.23
C GLU A 50 19.46 3.05 9.38
N GLU A 51 18.80 1.87 9.30
CA GLU A 51 19.21 0.75 8.43
C GLU A 51 19.39 1.20 6.97
N LEU A 52 18.46 2.01 6.47
CA LEU A 52 18.42 2.44 5.07
C LEU A 52 19.20 3.75 4.80
N GLY A 53 19.76 4.39 5.82
CA GLY A 53 20.45 5.67 5.68
C GLY A 53 19.52 6.79 5.23
N THR A 54 18.29 6.83 5.75
CA THR A 54 17.22 7.75 5.35
C THR A 54 16.53 8.39 6.56
N VAL A 55 15.36 9.00 6.33
CA VAL A 55 14.58 9.68 7.38
C VAL A 55 13.25 8.97 7.63
N ALA A 56 12.80 9.03 8.89
CA ALA A 56 11.45 8.65 9.29
C ALA A 56 10.65 9.91 9.64
N ILE A 57 9.39 9.98 9.18
CA ILE A 57 8.50 11.12 9.43
C ILE A 57 7.17 10.62 9.98
N GLY A 58 6.77 11.13 11.15
CA GLY A 58 5.52 10.81 11.80
C GLY A 58 4.37 11.69 11.32
N ALA A 59 3.19 11.10 11.05
CA ALA A 59 1.97 11.83 10.73
C ALA A 59 0.71 10.97 10.97
N ASP A 60 -0.39 11.56 11.44
CA ASP A 60 -1.70 10.91 11.40
C ASP A 60 -2.41 11.24 10.08
N LEU A 61 -2.36 10.33 9.13
CA LEU A 61 -2.95 10.53 7.80
C LEU A 61 -4.48 10.52 7.78
N ARG A 62 -5.14 10.29 8.92
CA ARG A 62 -6.59 10.52 9.06
C ARG A 62 -6.91 12.01 9.03
N ASP A 63 -5.93 12.85 9.43
CA ASP A 63 -6.01 14.31 9.29
C ASP A 63 -5.45 14.75 7.92
N PRO A 64 -6.29 15.40 7.06
CA PRO A 64 -5.83 15.90 5.77
C PRO A 64 -4.71 16.95 5.86
N MET A 65 -4.62 17.70 6.97
CA MET A 65 -3.57 18.69 7.19
C MET A 65 -2.23 18.02 7.45
N GLU A 66 -2.23 16.95 8.25
CA GLU A 66 -1.04 16.15 8.50
C GLU A 66 -0.53 15.44 7.24
N ALA A 67 -1.43 14.93 6.40
CA ALA A 67 -1.06 14.37 5.10
C ALA A 67 -0.40 15.43 4.19
N THR A 68 -0.90 16.68 4.22
CA THR A 68 -0.31 17.79 3.45
C THR A 68 1.05 18.21 4.03
N ARG A 69 1.17 18.26 5.35
CA ARG A 69 2.44 18.54 6.05
C ARG A 69 3.49 17.50 5.68
N LEU A 70 3.16 16.20 5.75
CA LEU A 70 4.06 15.11 5.40
C LEU A 70 4.64 15.27 3.99
N ILE A 71 3.80 15.48 2.98
CA ILE A 71 4.27 15.67 1.59
C ILE A 71 5.17 16.90 1.48
N SER A 72 4.83 18.00 2.14
CA SER A 72 5.62 19.23 2.11
C SER A 72 6.98 19.06 2.80
N GLU A 73 7.03 18.31 3.89
CA GLU A 73 8.25 18.02 4.64
C GLU A 73 9.19 17.12 3.83
N VAL A 74 8.67 16.05 3.19
CA VAL A 74 9.45 15.20 2.27
C VAL A 74 10.10 16.05 1.17
N ILE A 75 9.34 16.93 0.54
CA ILE A 75 9.86 17.79 -0.52
C ILE A 75 10.90 18.77 0.01
N SER A 76 10.70 19.33 1.22
CA SER A 76 11.65 20.24 1.84
C SER A 76 12.97 19.55 2.18
N GLU A 77 12.91 18.33 2.73
CA GLU A 77 14.10 17.58 3.16
C GLU A 77 14.88 16.96 1.99
N LEU A 78 14.17 16.47 0.96
CA LEU A 78 14.76 15.70 -0.10
C LEU A 78 14.74 16.37 -1.48
N GLY A 79 14.13 17.54 -1.58
CA GLY A 79 14.09 18.37 -2.80
C GLY A 79 13.05 17.95 -3.85
N SER A 80 12.49 16.75 -3.75
CA SER A 80 11.46 16.22 -4.66
C SER A 80 10.61 15.15 -3.99
N LEU A 81 9.55 14.72 -4.67
CA LEU A 81 8.81 13.50 -4.37
C LEU A 81 8.32 12.90 -5.69
N ASP A 82 8.99 11.83 -6.13
CA ASP A 82 8.74 11.20 -7.43
C ASP A 82 7.70 10.07 -7.34
N VAL A 83 7.74 9.30 -6.23
CA VAL A 83 6.89 8.12 -6.03
C VAL A 83 6.22 8.17 -4.66
N CYS A 84 4.93 7.89 -4.62
CA CYS A 84 4.17 7.77 -3.38
C CYS A 84 3.48 6.41 -3.28
N ILE A 85 3.80 5.68 -2.21
CA ILE A 85 3.16 4.40 -1.91
C ILE A 85 2.16 4.60 -0.77
N ALA A 86 0.86 4.58 -1.11
CA ALA A 86 -0.23 4.64 -0.14
C ALA A 86 -0.47 3.23 0.43
N ASN A 87 0.40 2.83 1.38
CA ASN A 87 0.37 1.54 2.03
C ASN A 87 -0.26 1.59 3.44
N ALA A 88 -0.29 2.75 4.09
CA ALA A 88 -0.88 2.89 5.43
C ALA A 88 -2.31 2.33 5.49
N GLY A 89 -2.58 1.56 6.52
CA GLY A 89 -3.88 0.96 6.78
C GLY A 89 -3.84 0.00 7.96
N SER A 90 -4.99 -0.39 8.44
CA SER A 90 -5.12 -1.34 9.55
C SER A 90 -6.16 -2.42 9.22
N TYR A 91 -5.89 -3.63 9.71
CA TYR A 91 -6.83 -4.75 9.61
C TYR A 91 -7.50 -4.96 10.96
N PRO A 92 -8.85 -4.95 11.04
CA PRO A 92 -9.56 -5.17 12.29
C PRO A 92 -9.26 -6.57 12.85
N PRO A 93 -8.82 -6.71 14.12
CA PRO A 93 -8.35 -8.00 14.64
C PRO A 93 -9.47 -9.00 14.94
N VAL A 94 -10.72 -8.54 15.06
CA VAL A 94 -11.87 -9.36 15.44
C VAL A 94 -12.82 -9.51 14.26
N SER A 95 -13.05 -10.76 13.84
CA SER A 95 -14.07 -11.09 12.84
C SER A 95 -15.48 -10.91 13.43
N LYS A 96 -16.33 -10.15 12.73
CA LYS A 96 -17.74 -9.93 13.08
C LYS A 96 -18.60 -9.85 11.81
N PRO A 97 -19.74 -10.53 11.75
CA PRO A 97 -20.68 -10.30 10.64
C PRO A 97 -21.20 -8.85 10.66
N LEU A 98 -21.60 -8.33 9.50
CA LEU A 98 -21.98 -6.92 9.34
C LEU A 98 -22.96 -6.40 10.41
N TRP A 99 -23.94 -7.21 10.77
CA TRP A 99 -24.98 -6.81 11.74
C TRP A 99 -24.49 -6.73 13.20
N GLU A 100 -23.25 -7.15 13.47
CA GLU A 100 -22.56 -7.03 14.77
C GLU A 100 -21.42 -5.98 14.74
N ILE A 101 -21.08 -5.44 13.57
CA ILE A 101 -20.14 -4.34 13.43
C ILE A 101 -20.85 -3.06 13.87
N ASP A 102 -20.39 -2.48 14.98
CA ASP A 102 -20.91 -1.22 15.45
C ASP A 102 -20.48 -0.04 14.55
N PRO A 103 -21.24 1.07 14.54
CA PRO A 103 -20.95 2.22 13.68
C PRO A 103 -19.59 2.88 13.96
N ILE A 104 -19.07 2.79 15.19
CA ILE A 104 -17.76 3.36 15.55
C ILE A 104 -16.66 2.56 14.86
N ARG A 105 -16.64 1.23 15.03
CA ARG A 105 -15.68 0.35 14.32
C ARG A 105 -15.73 0.55 12.81
N TRP A 106 -16.98 0.65 12.24
CA TRP A 106 -17.13 0.91 10.81
C TRP A 106 -16.44 2.20 10.40
N SER A 107 -16.70 3.30 11.11
CA SER A 107 -16.13 4.62 10.84
C SER A 107 -14.61 4.64 10.99
N GLU A 108 -14.10 4.01 12.05
CA GLU A 108 -12.66 3.89 12.30
C GLU A 108 -11.96 3.09 11.21
N THR A 109 -12.52 1.94 10.80
CA THR A 109 -11.96 1.12 9.72
C THR A 109 -11.94 1.87 8.39
N MET A 110 -13.01 2.60 8.06
CA MET A 110 -13.06 3.44 6.86
C MET A 110 -12.03 4.57 6.94
N ALA A 111 -11.89 5.25 8.07
CA ALA A 111 -10.90 6.32 8.25
C ALA A 111 -9.47 5.80 8.15
N ALA A 112 -9.17 4.68 8.82
CA ALA A 112 -7.84 4.09 8.88
C ALA A 112 -7.37 3.40 7.58
N ASN A 113 -8.26 3.17 6.62
CA ASN A 113 -7.92 2.55 5.33
C ASN A 113 -8.24 3.47 4.14
N LEU A 114 -9.52 3.76 3.87
CA LEU A 114 -9.89 4.63 2.76
C LEU A 114 -9.51 6.08 3.03
N GLY A 115 -9.78 6.60 4.22
CA GLY A 115 -9.50 7.98 4.60
C GLY A 115 -8.02 8.34 4.45
N VAL A 116 -7.13 7.53 5.03
CA VAL A 116 -5.67 7.74 4.94
C VAL A 116 -5.18 7.65 3.49
N THR A 117 -5.73 6.74 2.69
CA THR A 117 -5.38 6.61 1.26
C THR A 117 -5.83 7.84 0.46
N VAL A 118 -7.06 8.33 0.70
CA VAL A 118 -7.60 9.53 0.03
C VAL A 118 -6.79 10.78 0.38
N ASN A 119 -6.45 10.98 1.66
CA ASN A 119 -5.68 12.13 2.10
C ASN A 119 -4.26 12.11 1.54
N THR A 120 -3.61 10.93 1.53
CA THR A 120 -2.30 10.72 0.88
C THR A 120 -2.38 11.03 -0.61
N ALA A 121 -3.36 10.46 -1.32
CA ALA A 121 -3.53 10.67 -2.75
C ALA A 121 -3.78 12.15 -3.10
N ARG A 122 -4.66 12.81 -2.36
CA ARG A 122 -4.94 14.24 -2.55
C ARG A 122 -3.68 15.09 -2.44
N SER A 123 -2.90 14.88 -1.39
CA SER A 123 -1.70 15.68 -1.11
C SER A 123 -0.60 15.39 -2.14
N PHE A 124 -0.33 14.11 -2.44
CA PHE A 124 0.66 13.73 -3.45
C PHE A 124 0.28 14.20 -4.85
N LEU A 125 -0.96 13.96 -5.30
CA LEU A 125 -1.38 14.32 -6.64
C LEU A 125 -1.47 15.85 -6.84
N SER A 126 -1.73 16.61 -5.77
CA SER A 126 -1.60 18.07 -5.80
C SER A 126 -0.17 18.52 -6.09
N HIS A 127 0.85 17.81 -5.57
CA HIS A 127 2.24 18.04 -5.90
C HIS A 127 2.57 17.56 -7.33
N ALA A 128 2.25 16.31 -7.66
CA ALA A 128 2.54 15.70 -8.96
C ALA A 128 1.87 16.46 -10.12
N SER A 129 0.71 17.09 -9.92
CA SER A 129 0.03 17.89 -10.92
C SER A 129 0.85 19.13 -11.34
N LYS A 130 1.60 19.72 -10.42
CA LYS A 130 2.49 20.85 -10.68
C LYS A 130 3.78 20.41 -11.35
N ALA A 131 4.33 19.28 -10.89
CA ALA A 131 5.54 18.67 -11.47
C ALA A 131 5.27 18.02 -12.86
N LYS A 132 4.02 17.70 -13.18
CA LYS A 132 3.58 16.92 -14.34
C LYS A 132 4.29 15.57 -14.47
N ALA A 133 4.73 15.03 -13.36
CA ALA A 133 5.40 13.73 -13.26
C ALA A 133 5.14 13.10 -11.89
N GLY A 134 5.12 11.79 -11.82
CA GLY A 134 5.00 11.05 -10.58
C GLY A 134 4.32 9.70 -10.74
N SER A 135 4.62 8.78 -9.85
CA SER A 135 3.98 7.47 -9.78
C SER A 135 3.35 7.25 -8.42
N MET A 136 2.09 6.88 -8.40
CA MET A 136 1.38 6.48 -7.19
C MET A 136 0.99 5.02 -7.26
N VAL A 137 1.31 4.26 -6.20
CA VAL A 137 0.81 2.90 -6.02
C VAL A 137 0.04 2.82 -4.71
N MET A 138 -1.21 2.41 -4.79
CA MET A 138 -2.06 2.18 -3.63
C MET A 138 -2.06 0.71 -3.24
N VAL A 139 -1.94 0.41 -1.95
CA VAL A 139 -2.03 -0.97 -1.45
C VAL A 139 -3.48 -1.27 -1.07
N GLY A 140 -4.15 -1.97 -1.98
CA GLY A 140 -5.48 -2.52 -1.79
C GLY A 140 -5.50 -3.80 -0.96
N SER A 141 -6.36 -4.73 -1.31
CA SER A 141 -6.43 -6.10 -0.77
C SER A 141 -7.35 -6.95 -1.65
N THR A 142 -7.12 -8.25 -1.71
CA THR A 142 -8.08 -9.21 -2.30
C THR A 142 -9.41 -9.21 -1.56
N ALA A 143 -9.44 -8.87 -0.27
CA ALA A 143 -10.69 -8.64 0.46
C ALA A 143 -11.58 -7.57 -0.18
N GLY A 144 -10.97 -6.55 -0.81
CA GLY A 144 -11.71 -5.52 -1.55
C GLY A 144 -12.22 -5.96 -2.92
N ILE A 145 -11.74 -7.08 -3.45
CA ILE A 145 -12.12 -7.64 -4.76
C ILE A 145 -13.15 -8.76 -4.57
N TYR A 146 -12.87 -9.69 -3.66
CA TYR A 146 -13.67 -10.90 -3.46
C TYR A 146 -14.58 -10.86 -2.24
N GLY A 147 -14.40 -9.86 -1.37
CA GLY A 147 -15.01 -9.82 -0.05
C GLY A 147 -14.25 -10.63 0.98
N GLU A 148 -14.56 -10.43 2.25
CA GLU A 148 -14.01 -11.22 3.35
C GLU A 148 -15.05 -11.37 4.45
N SER A 149 -15.38 -12.62 4.77
CA SER A 149 -16.35 -12.91 5.83
C SER A 149 -15.88 -12.36 7.18
N GLY A 150 -16.76 -11.63 7.87
CA GLY A 150 -16.46 -11.03 9.17
C GLY A 150 -15.68 -9.70 9.12
N HIS A 151 -15.33 -9.21 7.93
CA HIS A 151 -14.55 -7.98 7.73
C HIS A 151 -15.14 -7.11 6.63
N SER A 152 -16.45 -6.99 6.56
CA SER A 152 -17.15 -6.21 5.54
C SER A 152 -16.80 -4.72 5.54
N ASP A 153 -16.46 -4.16 6.69
CA ASP A 153 -15.93 -2.80 6.86
C ASP A 153 -14.57 -2.63 6.14
N TYR A 154 -13.65 -3.55 6.37
CA TYR A 154 -12.34 -3.56 5.71
C TYR A 154 -12.46 -3.84 4.21
N ALA A 155 -13.26 -4.84 3.83
CA ALA A 155 -13.51 -5.18 2.44
C ALA A 155 -14.11 -4.00 1.65
N ALA A 156 -15.07 -3.28 2.24
CA ALA A 156 -15.67 -2.09 1.65
C ALA A 156 -14.62 -0.97 1.45
N ALA A 157 -13.78 -0.70 2.46
CA ALA A 157 -12.73 0.31 2.36
C ALA A 157 -11.71 -0.03 1.27
N LYS A 158 -11.23 -1.27 1.22
CA LYS A 158 -10.24 -1.73 0.22
C LYS A 158 -10.85 -1.84 -1.17
N GLY A 159 -12.13 -2.23 -1.29
CA GLY A 159 -12.87 -2.22 -2.55
C GLY A 159 -13.05 -0.81 -3.13
N ALA A 160 -13.34 0.18 -2.28
CA ALA A 160 -13.41 1.57 -2.71
C ALA A 160 -12.07 2.06 -3.29
N ILE A 161 -10.93 1.64 -2.72
CA ILE A 161 -9.59 2.00 -3.23
C ILE A 161 -9.34 1.39 -4.60
N THR A 162 -9.56 0.08 -4.76
CA THR A 162 -9.19 -0.66 -5.99
C THR A 162 -10.14 -0.43 -7.15
N SER A 163 -11.42 -0.17 -6.89
CA SER A 163 -12.44 0.00 -7.93
C SER A 163 -12.74 1.47 -8.23
N GLY A 164 -13.38 2.18 -7.30
CA GLY A 164 -13.87 3.54 -7.57
C GLY A 164 -12.76 4.59 -7.60
N LEU A 165 -11.98 4.67 -6.51
CA LEU A 165 -10.95 5.69 -6.34
C LEU A 165 -9.87 5.60 -7.42
N LEU A 166 -9.27 4.42 -7.61
CA LEU A 166 -8.24 4.21 -8.63
C LEU A 166 -8.70 4.64 -10.02
N MET A 167 -9.92 4.22 -10.42
CA MET A 167 -10.44 4.51 -11.75
C MET A 167 -10.71 5.99 -11.97
N SER A 168 -11.13 6.71 -10.92
CA SER A 168 -11.29 8.15 -10.98
C SER A 168 -9.92 8.85 -11.07
N LEU A 169 -8.99 8.51 -10.20
CA LEU A 169 -7.67 9.17 -10.15
C LEU A 169 -6.88 9.02 -11.45
N LYS A 170 -6.87 7.82 -12.08
CA LYS A 170 -6.19 7.66 -13.38
C LYS A 170 -6.77 8.57 -14.46
N ASN A 171 -8.07 8.86 -14.40
CA ASN A 171 -8.73 9.77 -15.33
C ASN A 171 -8.41 11.25 -14.97
N ASP A 172 -8.42 11.59 -13.68
CA ASP A 172 -8.10 12.94 -13.21
C ASP A 172 -6.69 13.37 -13.59
N VAL A 173 -5.72 12.45 -13.65
CA VAL A 173 -4.33 12.75 -14.03
C VAL A 173 -4.05 12.64 -15.53
N SER A 174 -5.02 12.24 -16.35
CA SER A 174 -4.83 11.92 -17.77
C SER A 174 -4.22 13.07 -18.59
N TYR A 175 -4.55 14.33 -18.26
CA TYR A 175 -4.03 15.51 -18.95
C TYR A 175 -2.62 15.93 -18.52
N LEU A 176 -2.07 15.30 -17.47
CA LEU A 176 -0.74 15.63 -16.94
C LEU A 176 0.39 14.98 -17.76
N GLY A 177 0.09 13.89 -18.46
CA GLY A 177 1.01 13.21 -19.38
C GLY A 177 2.10 12.35 -18.75
N GLY A 178 2.57 12.68 -17.54
CA GLY A 178 3.65 11.97 -16.86
C GLY A 178 3.28 11.45 -15.45
N VAL A 179 1.99 11.39 -15.12
CA VAL A 179 1.52 10.90 -13.80
C VAL A 179 0.76 9.59 -13.97
N ARG A 180 1.15 8.57 -13.22
CA ARG A 180 0.52 7.25 -13.22
C ARG A 180 -0.04 6.90 -11.84
N VAL A 181 -1.17 6.21 -11.81
CA VAL A 181 -1.80 5.72 -10.57
C VAL A 181 -2.19 4.26 -10.77
N ASN A 182 -1.67 3.37 -9.94
CA ASN A 182 -1.96 1.94 -9.96
C ASN A 182 -2.25 1.42 -8.55
N SER A 183 -2.63 0.17 -8.43
CA SER A 183 -2.84 -0.51 -7.16
C SER A 183 -2.25 -1.92 -7.17
N VAL A 184 -1.74 -2.35 -6.02
CA VAL A 184 -1.44 -3.75 -5.74
C VAL A 184 -2.47 -4.26 -4.73
N ALA A 185 -3.03 -5.43 -4.97
CA ALA A 185 -3.99 -6.08 -4.07
C ALA A 185 -3.37 -7.36 -3.49
N PRO A 186 -2.73 -7.29 -2.30
CA PRO A 186 -2.20 -8.46 -1.64
C PRO A 186 -3.33 -9.39 -1.20
N GLY A 187 -3.07 -10.71 -1.31
CA GLY A 187 -3.83 -11.74 -0.62
C GLY A 187 -3.28 -12.01 0.77
N TRP A 188 -3.42 -13.27 1.23
CA TRP A 188 -2.84 -13.69 2.50
C TRP A 188 -1.33 -13.56 2.49
N THR A 189 -0.83 -12.57 3.23
CA THR A 189 0.60 -12.24 3.31
C THR A 189 1.11 -12.52 4.71
N VAL A 190 2.17 -13.30 4.81
CA VAL A 190 2.82 -13.66 6.08
C VAL A 190 3.77 -12.55 6.49
N THR A 191 3.29 -11.63 7.33
CA THR A 191 4.13 -10.59 7.91
C THR A 191 4.86 -11.11 9.16
N PRO A 192 5.98 -10.49 9.60
CA PRO A 192 6.66 -10.85 10.84
C PRO A 192 5.71 -10.95 12.04
N LYS A 193 4.80 -10.00 12.19
CA LYS A 193 3.78 -10.01 13.26
C LYS A 193 2.87 -11.25 13.20
N LYS A 194 2.49 -11.72 12.00
CA LYS A 194 1.69 -12.94 11.86
C LYS A 194 2.50 -14.19 12.20
N LEU A 195 3.80 -14.21 11.84
CA LEU A 195 4.69 -15.32 12.23
C LEU A 195 4.83 -15.42 13.75
N GLU A 196 4.98 -14.30 14.44
CA GLU A 196 5.04 -14.24 15.91
C GLU A 196 3.72 -14.71 16.57
N GLN A 197 2.58 -14.46 15.94
CA GLN A 197 1.26 -14.93 16.40
C GLN A 197 1.03 -16.42 16.15
N GLY A 198 1.90 -17.07 15.40
CA GLY A 198 1.82 -18.48 15.01
C GLY A 198 1.00 -18.64 13.72
N VAL A 199 1.65 -19.25 12.72
CA VAL A 199 1.00 -19.69 11.48
C VAL A 199 1.20 -21.19 11.43
N ASP A 200 0.13 -21.94 11.69
CA ASP A 200 0.16 -23.40 11.63
C ASP A 200 -0.22 -23.94 10.24
N ASP A 201 0.04 -25.21 10.02
CA ASP A 201 -0.21 -25.88 8.74
C ASP A 201 -1.71 -25.89 8.38
N GLU A 202 -2.60 -25.99 9.35
CA GLU A 202 -4.05 -25.98 9.15
C GLU A 202 -4.51 -24.60 8.63
N MET A 203 -4.00 -23.52 9.23
CA MET A 203 -4.27 -22.16 8.76
C MET A 203 -3.75 -21.95 7.34
N VAL A 204 -2.56 -22.45 7.01
CA VAL A 204 -2.00 -22.38 5.65
C VAL A 204 -2.88 -23.16 4.67
N GLU A 205 -3.33 -24.35 5.01
CA GLU A 205 -4.20 -25.18 4.16
C GLU A 205 -5.52 -24.46 3.88
N ILE A 206 -6.17 -23.92 4.91
CA ILE A 206 -7.43 -23.16 4.76
C ILE A 206 -7.20 -21.92 3.89
N ALA A 207 -6.18 -21.12 4.18
CA ALA A 207 -5.89 -19.87 3.47
C ALA A 207 -5.52 -20.11 2.00
N THR A 208 -4.91 -21.26 1.69
CA THR A 208 -4.50 -21.61 0.32
C THR A 208 -5.48 -22.52 -0.42
N ALA A 209 -6.61 -22.88 0.21
CA ALA A 209 -7.57 -23.83 -0.34
C ALA A 209 -8.04 -23.45 -1.76
N THR A 210 -8.28 -22.15 -2.02
CA THR A 210 -8.72 -21.64 -3.32
C THR A 210 -7.56 -21.08 -4.17
N MET A 211 -6.31 -21.09 -3.68
CA MET A 211 -5.15 -20.60 -4.42
C MET A 211 -4.60 -21.66 -5.40
N SER A 212 -4.22 -21.23 -6.59
CA SER A 212 -3.50 -22.07 -7.54
C SER A 212 -2.07 -22.38 -7.05
N LEU A 213 -1.39 -21.38 -6.49
CA LEU A 213 -0.12 -21.55 -5.79
C LEU A 213 -0.41 -21.88 -4.33
N LYS A 214 -0.12 -23.11 -3.92
CA LYS A 214 -0.38 -23.58 -2.54
C LYS A 214 0.63 -23.04 -1.53
N LYS A 215 0.80 -21.72 -1.52
CA LYS A 215 1.68 -20.99 -0.59
C LYS A 215 1.13 -19.60 -0.31
N LEU A 216 1.39 -19.10 0.89
CA LEU A 216 1.09 -17.71 1.25
C LEU A 216 2.09 -16.76 0.59
N ALA A 217 1.66 -15.52 0.33
CA ALA A 217 2.55 -14.47 -0.15
C ALA A 217 3.47 -13.98 0.98
N THR A 218 4.65 -13.53 0.63
CA THR A 218 5.55 -12.80 1.53
C THR A 218 5.43 -11.29 1.31
N PRO A 219 5.85 -10.45 2.25
CA PRO A 219 5.94 -9.01 2.04
C PRO A 219 6.81 -8.62 0.85
N GLU A 220 7.85 -9.42 0.54
CA GLU A 220 8.74 -9.21 -0.60
C GLU A 220 8.04 -9.48 -1.94
N ASP A 221 7.12 -10.44 -2.01
CA ASP A 221 6.29 -10.68 -3.20
C ASP A 221 5.47 -9.42 -3.53
N VAL A 222 4.90 -8.79 -2.51
CA VAL A 222 4.14 -7.53 -2.65
C VAL A 222 5.07 -6.37 -3.02
N ALA A 223 6.20 -6.22 -2.33
CA ALA A 223 7.16 -5.13 -2.54
C ALA A 223 7.72 -5.14 -3.96
N SER A 224 8.05 -6.31 -4.50
CA SER A 224 8.55 -6.46 -5.88
C SER A 224 7.57 -5.91 -6.90
N MET A 225 6.27 -6.17 -6.73
CA MET A 225 5.24 -5.65 -7.62
C MET A 225 5.04 -4.13 -7.47
N VAL A 226 5.12 -3.61 -6.24
CA VAL A 226 5.05 -2.17 -5.98
C VAL A 226 6.21 -1.44 -6.67
N VAL A 227 7.43 -1.92 -6.56
CA VAL A 227 8.61 -1.37 -7.24
C VAL A 227 8.42 -1.40 -8.75
N MET A 228 7.98 -2.52 -9.32
CA MET A 228 7.74 -2.67 -10.75
C MET A 228 6.72 -1.65 -11.27
N LEU A 229 5.59 -1.46 -10.59
CA LEU A 229 4.57 -0.49 -10.96
C LEU A 229 5.02 0.97 -10.80
N SER A 230 6.00 1.22 -9.93
CA SER A 230 6.56 2.56 -9.71
C SER A 230 7.57 2.97 -10.77
N SER A 231 8.19 2.01 -11.44
CA SER A 231 9.24 2.22 -12.45
C SER A 231 8.66 2.68 -13.79
N ASP A 232 9.10 3.83 -14.29
CA ASP A 232 8.72 4.29 -15.63
C ASP A 232 9.42 3.48 -16.74
N SER A 233 10.62 2.97 -16.48
CA SER A 233 11.37 2.12 -17.43
C SER A 233 10.68 0.79 -17.68
N ILE A 234 9.99 0.23 -16.65
CA ILE A 234 9.35 -1.09 -16.73
C ILE A 234 7.86 -0.96 -17.05
N SER A 235 7.16 -0.03 -16.39
CA SER A 235 5.70 0.08 -16.42
C SER A 235 5.19 1.46 -16.83
N GLY A 236 6.00 2.25 -17.56
CA GLY A 236 5.67 3.62 -17.95
C GLY A 236 4.38 3.75 -18.80
N HIS A 237 3.89 2.68 -19.39
CA HIS A 237 2.60 2.65 -20.11
C HIS A 237 1.49 1.92 -19.34
N ILE A 238 1.65 1.74 -18.03
CA ILE A 238 0.67 1.06 -17.15
C ILE A 238 0.11 2.09 -16.16
N THR A 239 -1.19 2.33 -16.22
CA THR A 239 -1.94 3.16 -15.26
C THR A 239 -3.37 2.62 -15.10
N GLY A 240 -3.98 2.81 -13.93
CA GLY A 240 -5.32 2.34 -13.61
C GLY A 240 -5.42 0.81 -13.46
N GLN A 241 -4.31 0.12 -13.22
CA GLN A 241 -4.29 -1.32 -13.06
C GLN A 241 -4.31 -1.73 -11.59
N VAL A 242 -5.02 -2.82 -11.30
CA VAL A 242 -4.94 -3.54 -10.03
C VAL A 242 -4.19 -4.84 -10.29
N ILE A 243 -3.06 -5.03 -9.62
CA ILE A 243 -2.30 -6.28 -9.71
C ILE A 243 -2.49 -7.06 -8.43
N GLU A 244 -3.07 -8.24 -8.55
CA GLU A 244 -3.25 -9.15 -7.42
C GLU A 244 -1.96 -9.92 -7.15
N VAL A 245 -1.49 -9.88 -5.89
CA VAL A 245 -0.37 -10.70 -5.39
C VAL A 245 -0.97 -11.72 -4.42
N ALA A 246 -1.63 -12.73 -4.96
CA ALA A 246 -2.55 -13.61 -4.22
C ALA A 246 -2.46 -15.09 -4.61
N GLY A 247 -1.44 -15.50 -5.37
CA GLY A 247 -1.23 -16.91 -5.72
C GLY A 247 -2.35 -17.54 -6.56
N GLY A 248 -3.14 -16.71 -7.28
CA GLY A 248 -4.31 -17.18 -8.04
C GLY A 248 -5.49 -17.55 -7.14
N MET A 249 -5.70 -16.81 -6.06
CA MET A 249 -6.84 -16.95 -5.14
C MET A 249 -8.18 -16.89 -5.89
N GLU A 250 -9.21 -17.53 -5.34
CA GLU A 250 -10.58 -17.60 -5.87
C GLU A 250 -10.71 -18.26 -7.25
N GLY A 251 -9.71 -19.05 -7.65
CA GLY A 251 -9.81 -19.90 -8.83
C GLY A 251 -10.77 -21.08 -8.63
N ARG A 252 -11.38 -21.57 -9.74
CA ARG A 252 -12.05 -22.86 -9.71
C ARG A 252 -11.00 -23.98 -9.73
N LEU A 253 -10.75 -24.56 -8.58
CA LEU A 253 -9.96 -25.79 -8.48
C LEU A 253 -10.94 -26.97 -8.57
N ILE A 254 -11.07 -27.52 -9.75
CA ILE A 254 -11.85 -28.74 -9.97
C ILE A 254 -10.86 -29.90 -9.85
N PRO A 255 -10.97 -30.77 -8.83
CA PRO A 255 -10.10 -31.93 -8.70
C PRO A 255 -10.29 -32.93 -9.83
#